data_583f843038153b79632cddee1d6be42e
#
_entry.id   583f843038153b79632cddee1d6be42e
#
_cell.length_a   1.000
_cell.length_b   1.000
_cell.length_c   1.000
_cell.angle_alpha   90.00
_cell.angle_beta   90.00
_cell.angle_gamma   90.00
#
_symmetry.space_group_name_H-M   'P 1'
#
loop_
_entity.id
_entity.type
_entity.pdbx_description
1 polymer ?
#
loop_
_entity_poly.entity_id
_entity_poly.type
_entity_poly.pdbx_seq_one_letter_code
_entity_poly.pdbx_strand_id
1 'polypeptide(L)'
;MIDQNSQFFAILTNVGVAKQANADALGVPWNISQMGVGDANGSDPLPDATQTRLLNERRRAPLNQLSVDPKNAAIIIAEQVIPAEVGGWWIREIALYDADGDLVAVANCAPSFKPLLTQGSGRTQIVRINLLVSNSSNVELKIDPSVVLSTRDYVDRMRTRILGELATKVVRVEDSRLLTRDD
;
A
#
# COMPACT_ATOMS: atom_id res chain seq x y z
N MET A 1 4.39 -14.32 9.99
CA MET A 1 4.29 -15.76 9.64
C MET A 1 2.81 -16.10 9.71
N ILE A 2 2.25 -16.55 8.59
CA ILE A 2 0.87 -17.07 8.61
C ILE A 2 0.98 -18.45 9.21
N ASP A 3 0.38 -18.67 10.37
CA ASP A 3 0.30 -19.99 11.00
C ASP A 3 -1.11 -20.55 10.84
N GLN A 4 -1.29 -21.82 11.24
CA GLN A 4 -2.60 -22.50 11.14
C GLN A 4 -3.71 -21.87 12.00
N ASN A 5 -3.35 -20.91 12.87
CA ASN A 5 -4.27 -20.16 13.72
C ASN A 5 -4.57 -18.76 13.17
N SER A 6 -3.96 -18.36 12.05
CA SER A 6 -4.21 -17.05 11.43
C SER A 6 -5.62 -17.03 10.84
N GLN A 7 -6.51 -16.30 11.48
CA GLN A 7 -7.88 -16.11 11.03
C GLN A 7 -7.99 -15.19 9.81
N PHE A 8 -7.03 -14.25 9.69
CA PHE A 8 -6.97 -13.28 8.60
C PHE A 8 -5.65 -13.42 7.87
N PHE A 9 -5.71 -13.59 6.55
CA PHE A 9 -4.54 -13.82 5.71
C PHE A 9 -4.79 -13.40 4.26
N ALA A 10 -3.69 -13.23 3.53
CA ALA A 10 -3.69 -12.93 2.11
C ALA A 10 -2.99 -14.05 1.34
N ILE A 11 -3.52 -14.38 0.18
CA ILE A 11 -2.93 -15.36 -0.73
C ILE A 11 -2.92 -14.83 -2.17
N LEU A 12 -1.97 -15.31 -2.95
CA LEU A 12 -2.03 -15.17 -4.41
C LEU A 12 -3.13 -16.07 -4.96
N THR A 13 -3.84 -15.58 -5.96
CA THR A 13 -4.70 -16.44 -6.78
C THR A 13 -3.87 -17.30 -7.73
N ASN A 14 -4.48 -18.29 -8.36
CA ASN A 14 -3.81 -19.09 -9.39
C ASN A 14 -3.29 -18.22 -10.54
N VAL A 15 -4.03 -17.17 -10.92
CA VAL A 15 -3.61 -16.19 -11.91
C VAL A 15 -2.42 -15.38 -11.39
N GLY A 16 -2.47 -14.93 -10.13
CA GLY A 16 -1.38 -14.19 -9.49
C GLY A 16 -0.08 -15.00 -9.44
N VAL A 17 -0.16 -16.26 -9.06
CA VAL A 17 1.01 -17.19 -9.05
C VAL A 17 1.60 -17.33 -10.45
N ALA A 18 0.77 -17.55 -11.48
CA ALA A 18 1.22 -17.68 -12.85
C ALA A 18 1.89 -16.40 -13.37
N LYS A 19 1.28 -15.23 -13.10
CA LYS A 19 1.83 -13.93 -13.51
C LYS A 19 3.15 -13.61 -12.78
N GLN A 20 3.25 -13.90 -11.49
CA GLN A 20 4.51 -13.77 -10.76
C GLN A 20 5.60 -14.65 -11.35
N ALA A 21 5.30 -15.93 -11.58
CA ALA A 21 6.26 -16.87 -12.16
C ALA A 21 6.74 -16.40 -13.56
N ASN A 22 5.85 -15.85 -14.38
CA ASN A 22 6.22 -15.28 -15.69
C ASN A 22 7.12 -14.05 -15.54
N ALA A 23 6.79 -13.13 -14.61
CA ALA A 23 7.60 -11.96 -14.34
C ALA A 23 9.00 -12.34 -13.88
N ASP A 24 9.12 -13.33 -13.00
CA ASP A 24 10.39 -13.86 -12.50
C ASP A 24 11.21 -14.55 -13.60
N ALA A 25 10.57 -15.35 -14.44
CA ALA A 25 11.24 -16.07 -15.53
C ALA A 25 11.73 -15.16 -16.65
N LEU A 26 10.99 -14.11 -16.96
CA LEU A 26 11.29 -13.17 -18.05
C LEU A 26 12.07 -11.92 -17.59
N GLY A 27 12.19 -11.71 -16.25
CA GLY A 27 12.79 -10.51 -15.70
C GLY A 27 12.02 -9.22 -16.04
N VAL A 28 10.69 -9.33 -16.21
CA VAL A 28 9.83 -8.20 -16.54
C VAL A 28 9.10 -7.69 -15.30
N PRO A 29 8.82 -6.37 -15.20
CA PRO A 29 8.06 -5.83 -14.09
C PRO A 29 6.65 -6.41 -14.00
N TRP A 30 6.21 -6.75 -12.80
CA TRP A 30 4.83 -7.12 -12.51
C TRP A 30 4.12 -5.95 -11.82
N ASN A 31 3.17 -5.35 -12.52
CA ASN A 31 2.48 -4.14 -12.10
C ASN A 31 1.16 -4.49 -11.41
N ILE A 32 1.15 -4.43 -10.07
CA ILE A 32 -0.07 -4.49 -9.26
C ILE A 32 -0.58 -3.06 -9.10
N SER A 33 -1.72 -2.74 -9.70
CA SER A 33 -2.16 -1.36 -9.92
C SER A 33 -3.33 -0.91 -9.05
N GLN A 34 -4.23 -1.82 -8.68
CA GLN A 34 -5.47 -1.47 -7.99
C GLN A 34 -5.73 -2.38 -6.79
N MET A 35 -6.48 -1.85 -5.82
CA MET A 35 -7.04 -2.60 -4.71
C MET A 35 -8.56 -2.52 -4.75
N GLY A 36 -9.21 -3.66 -4.63
CA GLY A 36 -10.65 -3.79 -4.38
C GLY A 36 -10.91 -4.07 -2.91
N VAL A 37 -12.00 -3.54 -2.38
CA VAL A 37 -12.51 -3.87 -1.05
C VAL A 37 -13.98 -4.20 -1.14
N GLY A 38 -14.43 -5.17 -0.35
CA GLY A 38 -15.79 -5.66 -0.36
C GLY A 38 -16.30 -6.03 1.02
N ASP A 39 -17.62 -6.23 1.13
CA ASP A 39 -18.29 -6.61 2.36
C ASP A 39 -18.69 -8.09 2.43
N ALA A 40 -18.32 -8.86 1.38
CA ALA A 40 -18.62 -10.30 1.28
C ALA A 40 -20.09 -10.64 1.55
N ASN A 41 -21.03 -9.74 1.21
CA ASN A 41 -22.47 -9.86 1.52
C ASN A 41 -22.74 -10.15 3.01
N GLY A 42 -21.89 -9.61 3.91
CA GLY A 42 -22.03 -9.80 5.35
C GLY A 42 -21.50 -11.14 5.90
N SER A 43 -20.90 -11.98 5.04
CA SER A 43 -20.24 -13.21 5.46
C SER A 43 -18.79 -12.96 5.91
N ASP A 44 -18.18 -13.97 6.52
CA ASP A 44 -16.75 -13.98 6.83
C ASP A 44 -16.05 -14.87 5.81
N PRO A 45 -15.49 -14.28 4.73
CA PRO A 45 -14.96 -15.06 3.62
C PRO A 45 -13.62 -15.70 3.97
N LEU A 46 -13.38 -16.88 3.42
CA LEU A 46 -12.05 -17.47 3.38
C LEU A 46 -11.45 -17.22 1.99
N PRO A 47 -10.23 -16.66 1.91
CA PRO A 47 -9.55 -16.48 0.64
C PRO A 47 -9.34 -17.81 -0.08
N ASP A 48 -9.67 -17.86 -1.37
CA ASP A 48 -9.51 -19.03 -2.23
C ASP A 48 -8.70 -18.66 -3.47
N ALA A 49 -7.67 -19.45 -3.77
CA ALA A 49 -6.77 -19.21 -4.90
C ALA A 49 -7.47 -19.30 -6.27
N THR A 50 -8.62 -19.93 -6.35
CA THR A 50 -9.43 -20.04 -7.58
C THR A 50 -10.31 -18.83 -7.84
N GLN A 51 -10.39 -17.88 -6.91
CA GLN A 51 -11.19 -16.68 -7.07
C GLN A 51 -10.71 -15.82 -8.24
N THR A 52 -11.67 -15.28 -8.99
CA THR A 52 -11.45 -14.33 -10.07
C THR A 52 -12.06 -12.96 -9.77
N ARG A 53 -12.79 -12.85 -8.66
CA ARG A 53 -13.43 -11.61 -8.17
C ARG A 53 -13.72 -11.72 -6.68
N LEU A 54 -13.94 -10.57 -6.03
CA LEU A 54 -14.51 -10.53 -4.68
C LEU A 54 -15.96 -11.05 -4.66
N LEU A 55 -16.44 -11.48 -3.51
CA LEU A 55 -17.83 -11.92 -3.33
C LEU A 55 -18.80 -10.75 -3.53
N ASN A 56 -18.49 -9.58 -2.98
CA ASN A 56 -19.25 -8.36 -3.18
C ASN A 56 -18.35 -7.12 -3.10
N GLU A 57 -17.76 -6.75 -4.23
CA GLU A 57 -16.89 -5.58 -4.32
C GLU A 57 -17.69 -4.28 -4.15
N ARG A 58 -17.30 -3.46 -3.18
CA ARG A 58 -17.90 -2.14 -2.89
C ARG A 58 -17.12 -1.00 -3.50
N ARG A 59 -15.81 -1.16 -3.63
CA ARG A 59 -14.92 -0.15 -4.20
C ARG A 59 -13.72 -0.82 -4.84
N ARG A 60 -13.30 -0.30 -5.98
CA ARG A 60 -12.01 -0.56 -6.62
C ARG A 60 -11.36 0.77 -6.96
N ALA A 61 -10.11 0.95 -6.59
CA ALA A 61 -9.35 2.17 -6.89
C ALA A 61 -7.85 1.86 -6.98
N PRO A 62 -7.08 2.75 -7.60
CA PRO A 62 -5.63 2.63 -7.66
C PRO A 62 -5.02 2.48 -6.25
N LEU A 63 -3.91 1.75 -6.17
CA LEU A 63 -3.07 1.72 -4.99
C LEU A 63 -2.43 3.07 -4.74
N ASN A 64 -2.38 3.49 -3.47
CA ASN A 64 -1.62 4.66 -3.05
C ASN A 64 -0.17 4.31 -2.76
N GLN A 65 0.07 3.09 -2.29
CA GLN A 65 1.42 2.60 -2.05
C GLN A 65 1.52 1.11 -2.31
N LEU A 66 2.63 0.70 -2.93
CA LEU A 66 3.10 -0.67 -3.03
C LEU A 66 4.60 -0.68 -2.71
N SER A 67 4.98 -1.36 -1.66
CA SER A 67 6.36 -1.38 -1.15
C SER A 67 6.74 -2.76 -0.65
N VAL A 68 8.04 -3.02 -0.56
CA VAL A 68 8.57 -4.24 0.08
C VAL A 68 8.68 -3.99 1.59
N ASP A 69 8.35 -4.99 2.40
CA ASP A 69 8.55 -4.93 3.84
C ASP A 69 10.05 -4.81 4.16
N PRO A 70 10.50 -3.75 4.87
CA PRO A 70 11.91 -3.57 5.21
C PRO A 70 12.48 -4.69 6.09
N LYS A 71 11.63 -5.49 6.74
CA LYS A 71 12.04 -6.62 7.60
C LYS A 71 12.05 -7.96 6.88
N ASN A 72 11.28 -8.08 5.79
CA ASN A 72 11.17 -9.32 5.05
C ASN A 72 10.92 -9.06 3.56
N ALA A 73 11.95 -9.23 2.75
CA ALA A 73 11.90 -9.01 1.31
C ALA A 73 10.91 -9.92 0.55
N ALA A 74 10.42 -10.98 1.17
CA ALA A 74 9.37 -11.83 0.60
C ALA A 74 7.96 -11.30 0.85
N ILE A 75 7.80 -10.16 1.53
CA ILE A 75 6.50 -9.56 1.79
C ILE A 75 6.41 -8.24 1.05
N ILE A 76 5.36 -8.09 0.26
CA ILE A 76 4.95 -6.79 -0.30
C ILE A 76 3.78 -6.23 0.52
N ILE A 77 3.80 -4.92 0.72
CA ILE A 77 2.79 -4.18 1.44
C ILE A 77 2.05 -3.30 0.44
N ALA A 78 0.76 -3.55 0.26
CA ALA A 78 -0.11 -2.75 -0.58
C ALA A 78 -1.06 -1.92 0.28
N GLU A 79 -1.22 -0.64 -0.05
CA GLU A 79 -2.08 0.29 0.68
C GLU A 79 -3.01 1.05 -0.24
N GLN A 80 -4.25 1.22 0.23
CA GLN A 80 -5.22 2.10 -0.37
C GLN A 80 -5.83 3.02 0.69
N VAL A 81 -5.96 4.29 0.34
CA VAL A 81 -6.65 5.28 1.16
C VAL A 81 -8.08 5.42 0.68
N ILE A 82 -9.03 5.20 1.59
CA ILE A 82 -10.45 5.41 1.34
C ILE A 82 -10.84 6.75 1.97
N PRO A 83 -11.19 7.77 1.18
CA PRO A 83 -11.49 9.09 1.69
C PRO A 83 -12.81 9.12 2.48
N ALA A 84 -13.04 10.22 3.22
CA ALA A 84 -14.19 10.36 4.12
C ALA A 84 -15.55 10.31 3.39
N GLU A 85 -15.57 10.75 2.14
CA GLU A 85 -16.77 10.85 1.28
C GLU A 85 -17.22 9.49 0.73
N VAL A 86 -16.39 8.45 0.89
CA VAL A 86 -16.66 7.08 0.42
C VAL A 86 -16.85 6.16 1.60
N GLY A 87 -17.94 5.40 1.63
CA GLY A 87 -18.22 4.51 2.75
C GLY A 87 -19.70 4.14 2.85
N GLY A 88 -20.14 3.85 4.07
CA GLY A 88 -21.50 3.36 4.36
C GLY A 88 -21.59 1.84 4.31
N TRP A 89 -20.46 1.12 4.35
CA TRP A 89 -20.40 -0.33 4.23
C TRP A 89 -19.27 -0.94 5.07
N TRP A 90 -19.35 -2.25 5.27
CA TRP A 90 -18.32 -3.02 5.95
C TRP A 90 -17.20 -3.43 5.00
N ILE A 91 -15.99 -3.53 5.51
CA ILE A 91 -14.85 -4.14 4.83
C ILE A 91 -14.63 -5.50 5.47
N ARG A 92 -14.67 -6.57 4.67
CA ARG A 92 -14.46 -7.96 5.09
C ARG A 92 -13.52 -8.72 4.16
N GLU A 93 -13.40 -8.26 2.91
CA GLU A 93 -12.55 -8.84 1.88
C GLU A 93 -11.77 -7.77 1.15
N ILE A 94 -10.57 -8.14 0.70
CA ILE A 94 -9.64 -7.27 -0.01
C ILE A 94 -9.10 -8.02 -1.21
N ALA A 95 -8.94 -7.33 -2.33
CA ALA A 95 -8.37 -7.86 -3.56
C ALA A 95 -7.24 -6.97 -4.07
N LEU A 96 -6.26 -7.56 -4.73
CA LEU A 96 -5.30 -6.85 -5.57
C LEU A 96 -5.50 -7.24 -7.03
N TYR A 97 -5.46 -6.24 -7.88
CA TYR A 97 -5.58 -6.37 -9.32
C TYR A 97 -4.33 -5.83 -10.00
N ASP A 98 -3.90 -6.48 -11.05
CA ASP A 98 -2.79 -6.00 -11.87
C ASP A 98 -3.25 -4.99 -12.94
N ALA A 99 -2.31 -4.57 -13.78
CA ALA A 99 -2.57 -3.61 -14.87
C ALA A 99 -3.53 -4.16 -15.94
N ASP A 100 -3.60 -5.49 -16.09
CA ASP A 100 -4.52 -6.14 -17.02
C ASP A 100 -5.94 -6.26 -16.44
N GLY A 101 -6.11 -5.97 -15.15
CA GLY A 101 -7.39 -6.06 -14.43
C GLY A 101 -7.67 -7.44 -13.84
N ASP A 102 -6.70 -8.35 -13.85
CA ASP A 102 -6.84 -9.68 -13.29
C ASP A 102 -6.71 -9.65 -11.76
N LEU A 103 -7.53 -10.47 -11.07
CA LEU A 103 -7.43 -10.66 -9.63
C LEU A 103 -6.19 -11.51 -9.32
N VAL A 104 -5.16 -10.89 -8.75
CA VAL A 104 -3.87 -11.53 -8.51
C VAL A 104 -3.64 -11.93 -7.04
N ALA A 105 -4.35 -11.29 -6.11
CA ALA A 105 -4.34 -11.68 -4.71
C ALA A 105 -5.68 -11.39 -4.06
N VAL A 106 -6.02 -12.18 -3.06
CA VAL A 106 -7.22 -12.04 -2.25
C VAL A 106 -6.90 -12.23 -0.78
N ALA A 107 -7.58 -11.45 0.06
CA ALA A 107 -7.44 -11.52 1.51
C ALA A 107 -8.79 -11.35 2.20
N ASN A 108 -8.89 -11.88 3.40
CA ASN A 108 -9.91 -11.51 4.35
C ASN A 108 -9.34 -10.57 5.41
N CYS A 109 -10.18 -9.85 6.09
CA CYS A 109 -9.79 -8.98 7.19
C CYS A 109 -10.86 -8.96 8.29
N ALA A 110 -10.47 -8.54 9.49
CA ALA A 110 -11.42 -8.30 10.56
C ALA A 110 -12.49 -7.30 10.08
N PRO A 111 -13.78 -7.60 10.27
CA PRO A 111 -14.86 -6.73 9.84
C PRO A 111 -14.68 -5.31 10.37
N SER A 112 -14.63 -4.34 9.47
CA SER A 112 -14.42 -2.93 9.79
C SER A 112 -15.45 -2.07 9.07
N PHE A 113 -16.23 -1.29 9.81
CA PHE A 113 -17.20 -0.38 9.20
C PHE A 113 -16.51 0.89 8.72
N LYS A 114 -16.68 1.23 7.45
CA LYS A 114 -16.24 2.49 6.87
C LYS A 114 -17.40 3.47 6.84
N PRO A 115 -17.45 4.46 7.77
CA PRO A 115 -18.53 5.43 7.79
C PRO A 115 -18.46 6.36 6.58
N LEU A 116 -19.61 6.85 6.17
CA LEU A 116 -19.76 7.90 5.16
C LEU A 116 -19.90 9.25 5.86
N LEU A 117 -19.27 10.30 5.34
CA LEU A 117 -19.30 11.64 5.93
C LEU A 117 -20.73 12.17 6.13
N THR A 118 -21.63 11.88 5.21
CA THR A 118 -23.05 12.26 5.32
C THR A 118 -23.80 11.58 6.47
N GLN A 119 -23.23 10.55 7.09
CA GLN A 119 -23.78 9.90 8.29
C GLN A 119 -23.43 10.64 9.59
N GLY A 120 -22.85 11.86 9.50
CA GLY A 120 -22.52 12.73 10.63
C GLY A 120 -21.11 12.55 11.19
N SER A 121 -20.38 11.49 10.79
CA SER A 121 -18.99 11.27 11.17
C SER A 121 -18.27 10.45 10.09
N GLY A 122 -17.60 11.13 9.20
CA GLY A 122 -16.73 10.50 8.20
C GLY A 122 -15.29 10.45 8.67
N ARG A 123 -14.54 9.46 8.23
CA ARG A 123 -13.08 9.37 8.44
C ARG A 123 -12.41 8.80 7.20
N THR A 124 -11.21 9.27 6.93
CA THR A 124 -10.31 8.61 6.00
C THR A 124 -9.82 7.30 6.62
N GLN A 125 -9.83 6.22 5.88
CA GLN A 125 -9.37 4.91 6.33
C GLN A 125 -8.30 4.37 5.39
N ILE A 126 -7.20 3.88 5.96
CA ILE A 126 -6.17 3.18 5.22
C ILE A 126 -6.46 1.69 5.32
N VAL A 127 -6.53 1.04 4.16
CA VAL A 127 -6.57 -0.42 4.05
C VAL A 127 -5.19 -0.89 3.62
N ARG A 128 -4.62 -1.81 4.39
CA ARG A 128 -3.30 -2.37 4.14
C ARG A 128 -3.38 -3.89 4.08
N ILE A 129 -2.67 -4.47 3.13
CA ILE A 129 -2.52 -5.92 2.98
C ILE A 129 -1.04 -6.26 2.88
N ASN A 130 -0.63 -7.30 3.60
CA ASN A 130 0.69 -7.88 3.52
C ASN A 130 0.58 -9.19 2.74
N LEU A 131 1.22 -9.26 1.58
CA LEU A 131 1.17 -10.39 0.69
C LEU A 131 2.54 -11.06 0.63
N LEU A 132 2.59 -12.36 0.93
CA LEU A 132 3.79 -13.16 0.75
C LEU A 132 3.96 -13.50 -0.73
N VAL A 133 5.13 -13.20 -1.27
CA VAL A 133 5.53 -13.46 -2.65
C VAL A 133 6.81 -14.29 -2.69
N SER A 134 7.02 -15.09 -3.74
CA SER A 134 8.25 -15.86 -3.89
C SER A 134 9.47 -14.97 -4.16
N ASN A 135 9.26 -13.87 -4.90
CA ASN A 135 10.28 -12.87 -5.22
C ASN A 135 9.63 -11.50 -5.39
N SER A 136 10.16 -10.50 -4.70
CA SER A 136 9.69 -9.11 -4.80
C SER A 136 10.50 -8.25 -5.79
N SER A 137 11.60 -8.79 -6.36
CA SER A 137 12.51 -8.01 -7.22
C SER A 137 11.87 -7.49 -8.50
N ASN A 138 10.89 -8.21 -9.02
CA ASN A 138 10.17 -7.86 -10.25
C ASN A 138 8.81 -7.20 -9.99
N VAL A 139 8.46 -6.93 -8.73
CA VAL A 139 7.24 -6.18 -8.42
C VAL A 139 7.50 -4.70 -8.63
N GLU A 140 6.70 -4.06 -9.48
CA GLU A 140 6.80 -2.62 -9.70
C GLU A 140 6.30 -1.84 -8.48
N LEU A 141 7.22 -1.22 -7.74
CA LEU A 141 6.88 -0.46 -6.54
C LEU A 141 6.24 0.88 -6.90
N LYS A 142 5.24 1.29 -6.12
CA LYS A 142 4.48 2.51 -6.33
C LYS A 142 4.34 3.30 -5.04
N ILE A 143 4.53 4.62 -5.13
CA ILE A 143 4.18 5.58 -4.08
C ILE A 143 3.43 6.73 -4.73
N ASP A 144 2.21 6.97 -4.31
CA ASP A 144 1.44 8.14 -4.73
C ASP A 144 1.75 9.30 -3.77
N PRO A 145 2.51 10.31 -4.21
CA PRO A 145 2.91 11.42 -3.34
C PRO A 145 1.72 12.32 -2.93
N SER A 146 0.60 12.26 -3.65
CA SER A 146 -0.57 13.10 -3.37
C SER A 146 -1.37 12.66 -2.14
N VAL A 147 -1.15 11.44 -1.67
CA VAL A 147 -1.92 10.81 -0.56
C VAL A 147 -1.01 10.30 0.55
N VAL A 148 0.21 10.80 0.65
CA VAL A 148 1.09 10.51 1.79
C VAL A 148 0.48 11.17 3.02
N LEU A 149 -0.21 10.36 3.85
CA LEU A 149 -0.54 10.75 5.22
C LEU A 149 0.79 10.85 5.99
N SER A 150 1.38 12.05 5.96
CA SER A 150 2.58 12.34 6.71
C SER A 150 2.29 12.17 8.21
N THR A 151 2.84 11.13 8.81
CA THR A 151 2.87 11.02 10.27
C THR A 151 3.70 12.19 10.82
N ARG A 152 3.39 12.68 12.03
CA ARG A 152 4.21 13.71 12.71
C ARG A 152 5.70 13.38 12.66
N ASP A 153 6.05 12.14 12.88
CA ASP A 153 7.42 11.62 12.80
C ASP A 153 8.09 11.85 11.43
N TYR A 154 7.35 11.69 10.34
CA TYR A 154 7.88 11.95 8.99
C TYR A 154 8.11 13.44 8.77
N VAL A 155 7.16 14.26 9.16
CA VAL A 155 7.26 15.73 9.07
C VAL A 155 8.42 16.24 9.91
N ASP A 156 8.57 15.75 11.14
CA ASP A 156 9.66 16.15 12.05
C ASP A 156 11.03 15.72 11.54
N ARG A 157 11.17 14.52 10.97
CA ARG A 157 12.41 14.08 10.33
C ARG A 157 12.76 14.91 9.10
N MET A 158 11.77 15.22 8.25
CA MET A 158 11.99 16.08 7.09
C MET A 158 12.36 17.49 7.50
N ARG A 159 11.71 18.04 8.53
CA ARG A 159 12.04 19.36 9.09
C ARG A 159 13.47 19.41 9.63
N THR A 160 13.88 18.40 10.39
CA THR A 160 15.25 18.29 10.95
C THR A 160 16.29 18.19 9.84
N ARG A 161 16.00 17.41 8.80
CA ARG A 161 16.90 17.28 7.63
C ARG A 161 17.05 18.58 6.88
N ILE A 162 15.95 19.29 6.58
CA ILE A 162 15.97 20.57 5.87
C ILE A 162 16.70 21.63 6.68
N LEU A 163 16.48 21.71 8.00
CA LEU A 163 17.17 22.64 8.88
C LEU A 163 18.68 22.33 8.93
N GLY A 164 19.08 21.07 8.96
CA GLY A 164 20.49 20.66 8.90
C GLY A 164 21.17 21.05 7.58
N GLU A 165 20.50 20.84 6.45
CA GLU A 165 21.03 21.24 5.13
C GLU A 165 21.15 22.76 4.99
N LEU A 166 20.18 23.53 5.51
CA LEU A 166 20.23 24.99 5.54
C LEU A 166 21.36 25.52 6.41
N ALA A 167 21.55 24.97 7.61
CA ALA A 167 22.63 25.34 8.51
C ALA A 167 24.00 25.12 7.86
N THR A 168 24.19 24.01 7.15
CA THR A 168 25.43 23.69 6.43
C THR A 168 25.68 24.66 5.27
N LYS A 169 24.63 25.13 4.58
CA LYS A 169 24.76 26.12 3.51
C LYS A 169 25.09 27.51 4.06
N VAL A 170 24.51 27.92 5.18
CA VAL A 170 24.82 29.22 5.82
C VAL A 170 26.27 29.28 6.26
N VAL A 171 26.80 28.24 6.90
CA VAL A 171 28.23 28.18 7.32
C VAL A 171 29.16 28.32 6.11
N ARG A 172 28.87 27.65 4.99
CA ARG A 172 29.69 27.76 3.77
C ARG A 172 29.68 29.18 3.16
N VAL A 173 28.58 29.91 3.28
CA VAL A 173 28.47 31.28 2.78
C VAL A 173 29.28 32.26 3.66
N GLU A 174 29.28 32.05 4.99
CA GLU A 174 30.06 32.85 5.92
C GLU A 174 31.56 32.63 5.74
N ASP A 175 32.02 31.39 5.56
CA ASP A 175 33.42 31.07 5.26
C ASP A 175 33.88 31.69 3.94
N SER A 176 33.06 31.72 2.90
CA SER A 176 33.38 32.34 1.63
C SER A 176 33.48 33.86 1.71
N ARG A 177 32.78 34.52 2.64
CA ARG A 177 32.83 35.97 2.88
C ARG A 177 34.05 36.39 3.70
N LEU A 178 34.57 35.50 4.56
CA LEU A 178 35.77 35.75 5.34
C LEU A 178 37.03 35.71 4.48
N LEU A 179 37.06 34.89 3.42
CA LEU A 179 38.20 34.75 2.48
C LEU A 179 38.33 35.91 1.47
N THR A 180 37.31 36.77 1.36
CA THR A 180 37.34 37.94 0.42
C THR A 180 37.58 39.27 1.12
N ARG A 181 38.00 39.28 2.41
CA ARG A 181 38.15 40.50 3.20
C ARG A 181 39.63 40.91 3.46
N ASP A 182 40.58 40.18 2.92
CA ASP A 182 42.03 40.46 3.00
C ASP A 182 42.62 40.75 1.61
N ASP A 183 42.12 41.84 0.95
CA ASP A 183 42.76 42.52 -0.17
C ASP A 183 42.60 44.03 0.01
#